data_250bb6ac871a2b104bca23946d1c901b
#
_entry.id   250bb6ac871a2b104bca23946d1c901b
#
_cell.length_a   1.000
_cell.length_b   1.000
_cell.length_c   1.000
_cell.angle_alpha   90.00
_cell.angle_beta   90.00
_cell.angle_gamma   90.00
#
_symmetry.space_group_name_H-M   'P 1'
#
loop_
_entity.id
_entity.type
_entity.pdbx_description
1 polymer ?
#
loop_
_entity_poly.entity_id
_entity_poly.type
_entity_poly.pdbx_seq_one_letter_code
_entity_poly.pdbx_strand_id
1 'polypeptide(L)'
;EDWLGGNSEPETKFIQDMTEMNDDNNDGASDFKATLTWHSFSELVLYPWGHCTDCESPDHEYLVYHGDQMAQMTLYENLQSSDLYPTSGDFCDWHYGVHNSYCYTMEIGNNFHENPDDISQIAVRNLGVPFYMVEIADDPRFRAVHGLENMSARHWIQTPSEVSIPEKGDIQIDLCLDPYFPFSTQEDRSYLSWRFVEPNRLQNDYGPTEWRVVPWEKAPFTASGDDCQLKDGTNGTVLTSAVPIPDTSVGKLQYRAQLGTTNGAFPFTYPTIEDGGNYYELTMPYRAGFGSAILSVLMFIFIAGVVWGGLAFLLRTMFDEDAPVLSLPSEGHE
;
A
#
# COMPACT_ATOMS: atom_id res chain seq x y z
N GLU A 1 1.16 -25.13 -18.67
CA GLU A 1 2.26 -25.27 -19.61
C GLU A 1 3.30 -26.19 -19.00
N ASP A 2 3.74 -27.19 -19.78
CA ASP A 2 4.65 -28.23 -19.28
C ASP A 2 6.00 -27.65 -18.89
N TRP A 3 6.19 -27.42 -17.62
CA TRP A 3 7.49 -27.10 -17.02
C TRP A 3 8.55 -28.22 -17.25
N LEU A 4 8.10 -29.33 -17.78
CA LEU A 4 8.90 -30.51 -18.07
C LEU A 4 9.57 -30.51 -19.46
N GLY A 5 9.36 -29.47 -20.26
CA GLY A 5 9.88 -29.41 -21.64
C GLY A 5 11.27 -28.79 -21.81
N GLY A 6 11.89 -28.28 -20.75
CA GLY A 6 13.13 -27.49 -20.80
C GLY A 6 14.45 -28.26 -20.83
N ASN A 7 14.44 -29.58 -21.00
CA ASN A 7 15.64 -30.41 -20.87
C ASN A 7 16.40 -30.64 -22.20
N SER A 8 16.36 -29.65 -23.09
CA SER A 8 17.07 -29.80 -24.38
C SER A 8 18.58 -29.74 -24.21
N GLU A 9 19.07 -29.02 -23.20
CA GLU A 9 20.50 -28.79 -22.99
C GLU A 9 21.03 -29.62 -21.81
N PRO A 10 22.18 -30.30 -21.99
CA PRO A 10 22.75 -31.15 -20.94
C PRO A 10 23.05 -30.42 -19.63
N GLU A 11 23.42 -29.14 -19.71
CA GLU A 11 23.72 -28.29 -18.56
C GLU A 11 22.48 -28.03 -17.73
N THR A 12 21.36 -27.68 -18.36
CA THR A 12 20.09 -27.47 -17.71
C THR A 12 19.59 -28.74 -17.03
N LYS A 13 19.70 -29.88 -17.78
CA LYS A 13 19.33 -31.17 -17.21
C LYS A 13 20.18 -31.56 -16.02
N PHE A 14 21.50 -31.28 -16.07
CA PHE A 14 22.40 -31.59 -14.95
C PHE A 14 21.97 -30.83 -13.66
N ILE A 15 21.66 -29.56 -13.78
CA ILE A 15 21.20 -28.75 -12.62
C ILE A 15 19.86 -29.29 -12.11
N GLN A 16 18.92 -29.61 -13.01
CA GLN A 16 17.65 -30.20 -12.63
C GLN A 16 17.85 -31.54 -11.90
N ASP A 17 18.62 -32.46 -12.50
CA ASP A 17 18.90 -33.78 -11.90
C ASP A 17 19.57 -33.63 -10.53
N MET A 18 20.50 -32.67 -10.39
CA MET A 18 21.21 -32.40 -9.13
C MET A 18 20.20 -31.90 -8.07
N THR A 19 19.29 -31.01 -8.45
CA THR A 19 18.28 -30.48 -7.54
C THR A 19 17.30 -31.57 -7.10
N GLU A 20 16.77 -32.34 -8.06
CA GLU A 20 15.81 -33.42 -7.79
C GLU A 20 16.41 -34.60 -7.01
N MET A 21 17.71 -34.89 -7.14
CA MET A 21 18.40 -35.91 -6.37
C MET A 21 18.67 -35.52 -4.92
N ASN A 22 18.58 -34.24 -4.58
CA ASN A 22 18.70 -33.72 -3.22
C ASN A 22 17.32 -33.66 -2.53
N ASP A 23 16.68 -34.80 -2.39
CA ASP A 23 15.42 -35.02 -1.68
C ASP A 23 15.60 -36.23 -0.77
N ASP A 24 16.31 -36.02 0.36
CA ASP A 24 16.67 -37.10 1.30
C ASP A 24 15.45 -37.67 2.04
N ASN A 25 14.41 -36.86 2.20
CA ASN A 25 13.17 -37.24 2.89
C ASN A 25 12.09 -37.84 1.96
N ASN A 26 12.30 -37.77 0.61
CA ASN A 26 11.41 -38.25 -0.46
C ASN A 26 10.02 -37.61 -0.39
N ASP A 27 9.94 -36.30 -0.12
CA ASP A 27 8.67 -35.56 -0.13
C ASP A 27 8.36 -34.95 -1.51
N GLY A 28 9.27 -35.07 -2.46
CA GLY A 28 9.14 -34.55 -3.82
C GLY A 28 9.64 -33.10 -4.00
N ALA A 29 10.15 -32.51 -2.92
CA ALA A 29 10.81 -31.22 -2.96
C ALA A 29 12.31 -31.36 -2.69
N SER A 30 13.13 -30.53 -3.30
CA SER A 30 14.57 -30.51 -3.01
C SER A 30 14.85 -30.01 -1.60
N ASP A 31 15.91 -30.56 -0.97
CA ASP A 31 16.43 -30.06 0.31
C ASP A 31 17.20 -28.74 0.20
N PHE A 32 17.45 -28.25 -1.02
CA PHE A 32 17.97 -26.90 -1.24
C PHE A 32 16.90 -25.85 -0.92
N LYS A 33 16.95 -25.28 0.28
CA LYS A 33 15.98 -24.29 0.75
C LYS A 33 16.28 -22.85 0.29
N ALA A 34 17.51 -22.59 -0.15
CA ALA A 34 17.96 -21.31 -0.67
C ALA A 34 18.86 -21.52 -1.89
N THR A 35 18.60 -20.80 -2.97
CA THR A 35 19.35 -20.89 -4.22
C THR A 35 19.70 -19.49 -4.75
N LEU A 36 20.82 -19.40 -5.46
CA LEU A 36 21.33 -18.14 -5.99
C LEU A 36 21.90 -18.34 -7.37
N THR A 37 21.55 -17.47 -8.30
CA THR A 37 22.14 -17.43 -9.64
C THR A 37 22.74 -16.06 -9.93
N TRP A 38 23.82 -16.03 -10.74
CA TRP A 38 24.55 -14.82 -11.06
C TRP A 38 24.44 -14.51 -12.54
N HIS A 39 23.98 -13.30 -12.81
CA HIS A 39 23.81 -12.76 -14.14
C HIS A 39 24.55 -11.42 -14.28
N SER A 40 24.51 -10.82 -15.42
CA SER A 40 24.88 -9.44 -15.71
C SER A 40 23.94 -8.89 -16.79
N PHE A 41 23.52 -7.65 -16.69
CA PHE A 41 23.93 -6.61 -15.73
C PHE A 41 22.70 -5.84 -15.26
N SER A 42 22.80 -5.04 -14.21
CA SER A 42 21.87 -3.92 -13.87
C SER A 42 21.93 -3.52 -12.40
N GLU A 43 22.80 -4.16 -11.61
CA GLU A 43 22.88 -3.95 -10.15
C GLU A 43 21.54 -4.24 -9.45
N LEU A 44 20.92 -5.39 -9.75
CA LEU A 44 19.62 -5.81 -9.21
C LEU A 44 19.72 -7.10 -8.40
N VAL A 45 18.81 -7.23 -7.44
CA VAL A 45 18.43 -8.47 -6.76
C VAL A 45 17.02 -8.81 -7.21
N LEU A 46 16.86 -9.93 -7.90
CA LEU A 46 15.58 -10.34 -8.47
C LEU A 46 15.03 -11.56 -7.74
N TYR A 47 13.72 -11.55 -7.41
CA TYR A 47 13.01 -12.65 -6.77
C TYR A 47 11.80 -13.09 -7.61
N PRO A 48 11.30 -14.35 -7.46
CA PRO A 48 10.09 -14.81 -8.16
C PRO A 48 8.83 -13.99 -7.84
N TRP A 49 7.90 -13.82 -8.81
CA TRP A 49 7.86 -14.51 -10.10
C TRP A 49 8.46 -13.70 -11.25
N GLY A 50 9.15 -14.40 -12.17
CA GLY A 50 9.59 -13.83 -13.44
C GLY A 50 8.55 -13.96 -14.55
N HIS A 51 7.69 -14.97 -14.52
CA HIS A 51 6.71 -15.25 -15.59
C HIS A 51 5.44 -14.39 -15.53
N CYS A 52 5.18 -13.68 -14.45
CA CYS A 52 3.92 -12.97 -14.24
C CYS A 52 4.15 -11.60 -13.59
N THR A 53 3.70 -10.53 -14.26
CA THR A 53 3.84 -9.14 -13.80
C THR A 53 2.78 -8.70 -12.79
N ASP A 54 1.63 -9.35 -12.78
CA ASP A 54 0.49 -8.96 -11.94
C ASP A 54 0.19 -10.01 -10.85
N CYS A 55 1.10 -10.90 -10.55
CA CYS A 55 0.95 -11.92 -9.53
C CYS A 55 2.11 -11.92 -8.54
N GLU A 56 1.77 -11.95 -7.27
CA GLU A 56 2.72 -12.13 -6.18
C GLU A 56 2.86 -13.62 -5.85
N SER A 57 4.05 -14.00 -5.40
CA SER A 57 4.29 -15.35 -4.89
C SER A 57 3.62 -15.52 -3.52
N PRO A 58 3.28 -16.75 -3.09
CA PRO A 58 2.72 -17.01 -1.77
C PRO A 58 3.57 -16.49 -0.61
N ASP A 59 4.88 -16.47 -0.77
CA ASP A 59 5.85 -15.97 0.22
C ASP A 59 6.45 -14.60 -0.17
N HIS A 60 5.69 -13.79 -0.91
CA HIS A 60 6.17 -12.52 -1.45
C HIS A 60 6.91 -11.66 -0.43
N GLU A 61 6.32 -11.39 0.74
CA GLU A 61 6.95 -10.60 1.80
C GLU A 61 8.29 -11.18 2.28
N TYR A 62 8.37 -12.49 2.38
CA TYR A 62 9.58 -13.16 2.86
C TYR A 62 10.68 -13.15 1.81
N LEU A 63 10.32 -13.32 0.54
CA LEU A 63 11.25 -13.16 -0.58
C LEU A 63 11.76 -11.72 -0.66
N VAL A 64 10.86 -10.75 -0.55
CA VAL A 64 11.22 -9.34 -0.50
C VAL A 64 12.17 -9.05 0.66
N TYR A 65 11.85 -9.53 1.88
CA TYR A 65 12.70 -9.33 3.05
C TYR A 65 14.15 -9.76 2.82
N HIS A 66 14.37 -10.97 2.31
CA HIS A 66 15.71 -11.46 2.04
C HIS A 66 16.38 -10.73 0.87
N GLY A 67 15.63 -10.42 -0.18
CA GLY A 67 16.10 -9.59 -1.28
C GLY A 67 16.62 -8.24 -0.79
N ASP A 68 15.90 -7.61 0.14
CA ASP A 68 16.29 -6.35 0.76
C ASP A 68 17.58 -6.45 1.58
N GLN A 69 17.76 -7.54 2.33
CA GLN A 69 19.01 -7.73 3.06
C GLN A 69 20.20 -7.79 2.08
N MET A 70 20.05 -8.51 0.95
CA MET A 70 21.09 -8.60 -0.08
C MET A 70 21.29 -7.25 -0.82
N ALA A 71 20.20 -6.54 -1.11
CA ALA A 71 20.23 -5.22 -1.73
C ALA A 71 20.97 -4.19 -0.85
N GLN A 72 20.76 -4.23 0.48
CA GLN A 72 21.50 -3.39 1.43
C GLN A 72 23.00 -3.68 1.44
N MET A 73 23.40 -4.95 1.36
CA MET A 73 24.81 -5.36 1.34
C MET A 73 25.53 -4.89 0.08
N THR A 74 24.82 -4.91 -1.05
CA THR A 74 25.37 -4.66 -2.37
C THR A 74 25.13 -3.24 -2.88
N LEU A 75 24.20 -2.49 -2.26
CA LEU A 75 23.63 -1.23 -2.75
C LEU A 75 22.93 -1.39 -4.11
N TYR A 76 22.36 -2.58 -4.34
CA TYR A 76 21.55 -2.91 -5.49
C TYR A 76 20.07 -2.61 -5.23
N GLU A 77 19.25 -2.62 -6.28
CA GLU A 77 17.81 -2.52 -6.17
C GLU A 77 17.18 -3.91 -6.09
N ASN A 78 16.18 -4.08 -5.22
CA ASN A 78 15.43 -5.34 -5.07
C ASN A 78 14.10 -5.23 -5.82
N LEU A 79 13.86 -6.14 -6.77
CA LEU A 79 12.68 -6.13 -7.65
C LEU A 79 12.11 -7.55 -7.83
N GLN A 80 10.81 -7.64 -8.11
CA GLN A 80 10.29 -8.87 -8.69
C GLN A 80 10.87 -9.06 -10.10
N SER A 81 11.29 -10.26 -10.45
CA SER A 81 11.94 -10.55 -11.76
C SER A 81 11.12 -10.06 -12.94
N SER A 82 9.79 -10.18 -12.88
CA SER A 82 8.88 -9.72 -13.94
C SER A 82 8.82 -8.20 -14.11
N ASP A 83 9.25 -7.42 -13.10
CA ASP A 83 9.30 -5.96 -13.22
C ASP A 83 10.47 -5.50 -14.11
N LEU A 84 11.51 -6.33 -14.21
CA LEU A 84 12.56 -6.10 -15.20
C LEU A 84 12.05 -6.45 -16.61
N TYR A 85 11.56 -7.64 -16.83
CA TYR A 85 10.78 -8.11 -17.98
C TYR A 85 10.20 -9.50 -17.71
N PRO A 86 9.01 -9.84 -18.26
CA PRO A 86 8.47 -11.18 -18.11
C PRO A 86 9.34 -12.25 -18.79
N THR A 87 9.57 -13.34 -18.08
CA THR A 87 10.39 -14.47 -18.53
C THR A 87 9.56 -15.75 -18.66
N SER A 88 10.12 -16.75 -19.33
CA SER A 88 9.61 -18.12 -19.31
C SER A 88 10.80 -19.09 -19.21
N GLY A 89 10.64 -20.16 -18.43
CA GLY A 89 11.73 -21.09 -18.15
C GLY A 89 12.79 -20.49 -17.22
N ASP A 90 12.39 -19.61 -16.33
CA ASP A 90 13.25 -18.96 -15.35
C ASP A 90 13.72 -19.95 -14.29
N PHE A 91 15.02 -19.89 -13.96
CA PHE A 91 15.65 -20.75 -12.96
C PHE A 91 15.03 -20.59 -11.58
N CYS A 92 14.82 -19.34 -11.14
CA CYS A 92 14.28 -19.04 -9.83
C CYS A 92 12.79 -19.37 -9.73
N ASP A 93 12.02 -19.17 -10.80
CA ASP A 93 10.60 -19.57 -10.83
C ASP A 93 10.46 -21.10 -10.67
N TRP A 94 11.32 -21.87 -11.31
CA TRP A 94 11.30 -23.33 -11.18
C TRP A 94 11.73 -23.79 -9.79
N HIS A 95 12.83 -23.26 -9.23
CA HIS A 95 13.31 -23.62 -7.90
C HIS A 95 12.28 -23.26 -6.82
N TYR A 96 11.67 -22.09 -6.90
CA TYR A 96 10.65 -21.67 -5.96
C TYR A 96 9.32 -22.42 -6.18
N GLY A 97 8.83 -22.46 -7.42
CA GLY A 97 7.52 -23.01 -7.73
C GLY A 97 7.41 -24.52 -7.59
N VAL A 98 8.50 -25.26 -7.84
CA VAL A 98 8.51 -26.74 -7.76
C VAL A 98 9.07 -27.23 -6.43
N HIS A 99 10.12 -26.60 -5.92
CA HIS A 99 10.85 -27.07 -4.75
C HIS A 99 10.70 -26.21 -3.52
N ASN A 100 9.94 -25.11 -3.63
CA ASN A 100 9.76 -24.15 -2.54
C ASN A 100 11.08 -23.58 -2.00
N SER A 101 12.10 -23.49 -2.86
CA SER A 101 13.40 -22.93 -2.56
C SER A 101 13.42 -21.44 -2.77
N TYR A 102 13.84 -20.66 -1.77
CA TYR A 102 13.98 -19.22 -1.87
C TYR A 102 15.12 -18.88 -2.83
N CYS A 103 14.78 -18.49 -4.03
CA CYS A 103 15.72 -18.28 -5.13
C CYS A 103 15.84 -16.82 -5.50
N TYR A 104 17.11 -16.40 -5.75
CA TYR A 104 17.42 -15.03 -6.18
C TYR A 104 18.35 -15.01 -7.37
N THR A 105 18.08 -14.09 -8.29
CA THR A 105 18.98 -13.76 -9.39
C THR A 105 19.68 -12.44 -9.07
N MET A 106 21.02 -12.47 -9.08
CA MET A 106 21.84 -11.27 -8.91
C MET A 106 22.30 -10.78 -10.28
N GLU A 107 21.80 -9.62 -10.70
CA GLU A 107 22.28 -8.91 -11.89
C GLU A 107 23.45 -8.01 -11.51
N ILE A 108 24.69 -8.51 -11.63
CA ILE A 108 25.86 -7.80 -11.14
C ILE A 108 26.46 -6.86 -12.19
N GLY A 109 27.00 -5.74 -11.70
CA GLY A 109 27.69 -4.76 -12.55
C GLY A 109 26.76 -3.92 -13.41
N ASN A 110 27.38 -3.10 -14.26
CA ASN A 110 26.70 -2.11 -15.09
C ASN A 110 26.82 -2.39 -16.59
N ASN A 111 27.56 -3.43 -16.96
CA ASN A 111 27.80 -3.79 -18.37
C ASN A 111 27.87 -5.29 -18.54
N PHE A 112 27.54 -5.81 -19.74
CA PHE A 112 27.77 -7.23 -20.08
C PHE A 112 29.25 -7.61 -20.06
N HIS A 113 30.10 -6.64 -20.36
CA HIS A 113 31.56 -6.80 -20.38
C HIS A 113 32.16 -5.65 -19.57
N GLU A 114 32.36 -5.91 -18.28
CA GLU A 114 32.97 -4.93 -17.39
C GLU A 114 34.42 -4.64 -17.72
N ASN A 115 34.89 -3.45 -17.37
CA ASN A 115 36.30 -3.14 -17.41
C ASN A 115 37.04 -4.07 -16.43
N PRO A 116 38.14 -4.73 -16.86
CA PRO A 116 38.92 -5.61 -15.96
C PRO A 116 39.31 -4.98 -14.61
N ASP A 117 39.51 -3.67 -14.57
CA ASP A 117 39.84 -2.94 -13.35
C ASP A 117 38.69 -2.86 -12.34
N ASP A 118 37.45 -2.99 -12.78
CA ASP A 118 36.25 -2.90 -11.95
C ASP A 118 35.78 -4.26 -11.42
N ILE A 119 36.19 -5.38 -12.05
CA ILE A 119 35.72 -6.73 -11.69
C ILE A 119 35.99 -7.06 -10.22
N SER A 120 37.16 -6.69 -9.70
CA SER A 120 37.52 -6.98 -8.32
C SER A 120 36.62 -6.24 -7.32
N GLN A 121 36.22 -5.03 -7.63
CA GLN A 121 35.35 -4.24 -6.79
C GLN A 121 33.89 -4.79 -6.82
N ILE A 122 33.40 -5.19 -8.00
CA ILE A 122 32.12 -5.86 -8.17
C ILE A 122 32.10 -7.16 -7.37
N ALA A 123 33.12 -7.98 -7.45
CA ALA A 123 33.21 -9.23 -6.69
C ALA A 123 33.22 -9.00 -5.18
N VAL A 124 33.98 -8.01 -4.68
CA VAL A 124 34.04 -7.68 -3.26
C VAL A 124 32.68 -7.16 -2.78
N ARG A 125 32.00 -6.33 -3.56
CA ARG A 125 30.66 -5.81 -3.22
C ARG A 125 29.64 -6.94 -3.02
N ASN A 126 29.72 -7.97 -3.84
CA ASN A 126 28.77 -9.08 -3.82
C ASN A 126 29.17 -10.22 -2.86
N LEU A 127 30.35 -10.16 -2.23
CA LEU A 127 30.87 -11.26 -1.42
C LEU A 127 29.99 -11.61 -0.21
N GLY A 128 29.28 -10.64 0.35
CA GLY A 128 28.36 -10.85 1.48
C GLY A 128 27.16 -11.73 1.15
N VAL A 129 26.69 -11.68 -0.11
CA VAL A 129 25.46 -12.34 -0.54
C VAL A 129 25.51 -13.87 -0.39
N PRO A 130 26.52 -14.60 -0.89
CA PRO A 130 26.60 -16.05 -0.70
C PRO A 130 26.64 -16.47 0.78
N PHE A 131 27.34 -15.70 1.63
CA PHE A 131 27.38 -15.98 3.06
C PHE A 131 26.02 -15.79 3.72
N TYR A 132 25.29 -14.75 3.34
CA TYR A 132 23.93 -14.53 3.78
C TYR A 132 23.00 -15.67 3.35
N MET A 133 23.08 -16.12 2.09
CA MET A 133 22.29 -17.25 1.60
C MET A 133 22.59 -18.55 2.37
N VAL A 134 23.83 -18.80 2.73
CA VAL A 134 24.20 -19.94 3.59
C VAL A 134 23.63 -19.78 5.00
N GLU A 135 23.62 -18.56 5.54
CA GLU A 135 23.07 -18.30 6.88
C GLU A 135 21.57 -18.57 6.95
N ILE A 136 20.81 -18.28 5.90
CA ILE A 136 19.37 -18.50 5.88
C ILE A 136 18.94 -19.86 5.37
N ALA A 137 19.88 -20.68 4.84
CA ALA A 137 19.57 -21.93 4.13
C ALA A 137 18.95 -23.04 5.01
N ASP A 138 19.01 -22.91 6.32
CA ASP A 138 18.34 -23.84 7.24
C ASP A 138 16.83 -23.70 7.20
N ASP A 139 16.31 -22.46 7.24
CA ASP A 139 14.88 -22.15 7.15
C ASP A 139 14.68 -20.66 6.73
N PRO A 140 14.72 -20.35 5.43
CA PRO A 140 14.60 -18.98 4.95
C PRO A 140 13.29 -18.31 5.40
N ARG A 141 12.19 -19.06 5.40
CA ARG A 141 10.89 -18.53 5.81
C ARG A 141 10.88 -18.12 7.28
N PHE A 142 11.34 -19.00 8.15
CA PHE A 142 11.43 -18.70 9.58
C PHE A 142 12.33 -17.47 9.85
N ARG A 143 13.48 -17.40 9.13
CA ARG A 143 14.40 -16.25 9.24
C ARG A 143 13.75 -14.95 8.80
N ALA A 144 12.96 -14.95 7.72
CA ALA A 144 12.22 -13.78 7.27
C ALA A 144 11.12 -13.38 8.26
N VAL A 145 10.31 -14.33 8.74
CA VAL A 145 9.27 -14.06 9.74
C VAL A 145 9.87 -13.37 10.98
N HIS A 146 10.92 -13.93 11.56
CA HIS A 146 11.57 -13.32 12.73
C HIS A 146 12.22 -11.96 12.41
N GLY A 147 12.79 -11.82 11.21
CA GLY A 147 13.32 -10.55 10.77
C GLY A 147 12.26 -9.47 10.69
N LEU A 148 11.13 -9.77 10.05
CA LEU A 148 9.99 -8.87 9.91
C LEU A 148 9.35 -8.54 11.27
N GLU A 149 9.18 -9.52 12.16
CA GLU A 149 8.71 -9.30 13.53
C GLU A 149 9.63 -8.34 14.28
N ASN A 150 10.95 -8.53 14.23
CA ASN A 150 11.92 -7.64 14.83
C ASN A 150 11.88 -6.22 14.24
N MET A 151 11.67 -6.12 12.93
CA MET A 151 11.55 -4.83 12.25
C MET A 151 10.23 -4.15 12.58
N SER A 152 9.11 -4.89 12.62
CA SER A 152 7.79 -4.34 12.98
C SER A 152 7.71 -3.85 14.43
N ALA A 153 8.60 -4.30 15.30
CA ALA A 153 8.74 -3.78 16.65
C ALA A 153 9.39 -2.37 16.69
N ARG A 154 10.11 -1.98 15.63
CA ARG A 154 10.89 -0.73 15.55
C ARG A 154 10.13 0.45 14.95
N HIS A 155 8.90 0.23 14.51
CA HIS A 155 8.03 1.28 13.99
C HIS A 155 6.56 0.87 14.06
N TRP A 156 5.67 1.85 14.14
CA TRP A 156 4.22 1.65 14.01
C TRP A 156 3.58 2.93 13.50
N ILE A 157 2.42 2.82 12.86
CA ILE A 157 1.60 3.94 12.42
C ILE A 157 0.25 3.93 13.14
N GLN A 158 -0.31 5.10 13.36
CA GLN A 158 -1.65 5.22 13.92
C GLN A 158 -2.69 4.49 13.09
N THR A 159 -3.44 3.62 13.75
CA THR A 159 -4.62 2.96 13.20
C THR A 159 -5.83 3.92 13.18
N PRO A 160 -6.91 3.64 12.42
CA PRO A 160 -8.08 4.50 12.35
C PRO A 160 -8.73 4.85 13.69
N SER A 161 -8.61 3.97 14.68
CA SER A 161 -9.14 4.20 16.03
C SER A 161 -8.32 5.20 16.86
N GLU A 162 -7.09 5.45 16.48
CA GLU A 162 -6.15 6.34 17.19
C GLU A 162 -6.08 7.73 16.53
N VAL A 163 -6.52 7.84 15.28
CA VAL A 163 -6.47 9.10 14.51
C VAL A 163 -7.58 10.04 14.98
N SER A 164 -7.18 11.25 15.36
CA SER A 164 -8.10 12.34 15.71
C SER A 164 -8.46 13.18 14.49
N ILE A 165 -9.76 13.43 14.30
CA ILE A 165 -10.26 14.31 13.22
C ILE A 165 -10.50 15.69 13.80
N PRO A 166 -9.69 16.71 13.51
CA PRO A 166 -9.88 18.05 14.03
C PRO A 166 -11.07 18.74 13.34
N GLU A 167 -11.67 19.73 14.00
CA GLU A 167 -12.74 20.54 13.40
C GLU A 167 -12.23 21.38 12.22
N LYS A 168 -10.98 21.83 12.29
CA LYS A 168 -10.31 22.63 11.26
C LYS A 168 -8.85 22.21 11.14
N GLY A 169 -8.29 22.42 9.96
CA GLY A 169 -6.89 22.06 9.66
C GLY A 169 -6.77 20.65 9.12
N ASP A 170 -5.59 20.08 9.20
CA ASP A 170 -5.25 18.80 8.60
C ASP A 170 -5.41 17.67 9.62
N ILE A 171 -5.78 16.48 9.13
CA ILE A 171 -5.68 15.25 9.90
C ILE A 171 -4.21 14.90 9.99
N GLN A 172 -3.72 14.70 11.21
CA GLN A 172 -2.35 14.24 11.44
C GLN A 172 -2.37 12.72 11.56
N ILE A 173 -1.50 12.06 10.82
CA ILE A 173 -1.26 10.61 10.88
C ILE A 173 0.17 10.43 11.38
N ASP A 174 0.31 9.89 12.57
CA ASP A 174 1.60 9.75 13.23
C ASP A 174 2.20 8.38 12.99
N LEU A 175 3.51 8.38 12.75
CA LEU A 175 4.39 7.24 12.65
C LEU A 175 5.41 7.32 13.79
N CYS A 176 5.44 6.31 14.65
CA CYS A 176 6.50 6.16 15.64
C CYS A 176 7.64 5.34 15.04
N LEU A 177 8.86 5.84 15.18
CA LEU A 177 10.02 5.25 14.55
C LEU A 177 11.20 5.17 15.52
N ASP A 178 11.88 4.02 15.56
CA ASP A 178 13.17 3.88 16.25
C ASP A 178 14.19 4.87 15.64
N PRO A 179 14.88 5.69 16.46
CA PRO A 179 15.86 6.66 15.97
C PRO A 179 17.01 6.06 15.16
N TYR A 180 17.29 4.77 15.34
CA TYR A 180 18.35 4.04 14.62
C TYR A 180 17.83 3.25 13.43
N PHE A 181 16.53 3.31 13.15
CA PHE A 181 15.97 2.70 11.94
C PHE A 181 16.45 3.50 10.72
N PRO A 182 16.97 2.86 9.68
CA PRO A 182 17.54 3.55 8.52
C PRO A 182 16.45 4.12 7.60
N PHE A 183 15.62 4.99 8.15
CA PHE A 183 14.49 5.60 7.47
C PHE A 183 14.95 6.57 6.38
N SER A 184 14.34 6.48 5.20
CA SER A 184 14.56 7.43 4.12
C SER A 184 13.55 8.57 4.18
N THR A 185 14.05 9.81 4.21
CA THR A 185 13.21 11.02 4.13
C THR A 185 12.87 11.42 2.69
N GLN A 186 13.30 10.65 1.67
CA GLN A 186 12.96 10.92 0.28
C GLN A 186 11.48 10.65 0.05
N GLU A 187 10.77 11.61 -0.55
CA GLU A 187 9.31 11.57 -0.74
C GLU A 187 8.85 10.49 -1.71
N ASP A 188 9.71 9.97 -2.55
CA ASP A 188 9.46 8.84 -3.44
C ASP A 188 9.61 7.49 -2.74
N ARG A 189 10.29 7.45 -1.59
CA ARG A 189 10.55 6.22 -0.81
C ARG A 189 9.65 6.09 0.40
N SER A 190 9.42 7.19 1.14
CA SER A 190 8.63 7.18 2.36
C SER A 190 7.52 8.22 2.29
N TYR A 191 6.29 7.78 2.30
CA TYR A 191 5.14 8.67 2.20
C TYR A 191 3.86 8.02 2.75
N LEU A 192 2.94 8.88 3.12
CA LEU A 192 1.54 8.50 3.31
C LEU A 192 0.81 8.66 1.98
N SER A 193 0.15 7.62 1.49
CA SER A 193 -0.83 7.71 0.41
C SER A 193 -2.22 7.81 1.01
N TRP A 194 -3.03 8.72 0.52
CA TRP A 194 -4.39 8.90 1.01
C TRP A 194 -5.37 9.28 -0.09
N ARG A 195 -6.65 9.02 0.15
CA ARG A 195 -7.74 9.48 -0.71
C ARG A 195 -9.03 9.58 0.09
N PHE A 196 -9.92 10.47 -0.32
CA PHE A 196 -11.28 10.52 0.21
C PHE A 196 -12.24 9.78 -0.71
N VAL A 197 -13.11 8.96 -0.10
CA VAL A 197 -14.10 8.14 -0.82
C VAL A 197 -15.50 8.48 -0.31
N GLU A 198 -16.37 8.91 -1.21
CA GLU A 198 -17.77 9.14 -0.89
C GLU A 198 -18.53 7.82 -0.81
N PRO A 199 -19.42 7.61 0.20
CA PRO A 199 -20.11 6.34 0.40
C PRO A 199 -20.90 5.86 -0.81
N ASN A 200 -21.50 6.79 -1.57
CA ASN A 200 -22.37 6.49 -2.69
C ASN A 200 -21.62 6.16 -3.99
N ARG A 201 -20.31 6.44 -4.04
CA ARG A 201 -19.51 6.13 -5.23
C ARG A 201 -19.04 4.68 -5.30
N LEU A 202 -19.12 3.94 -4.19
CA LEU A 202 -18.70 2.54 -4.14
C LEU A 202 -19.79 1.55 -4.55
N GLN A 203 -21.07 1.95 -4.60
CA GLN A 203 -22.15 0.99 -4.77
C GLN A 203 -23.00 1.07 -6.03
N ASN A 204 -23.24 2.22 -6.67
CA ASN A 204 -24.32 2.31 -7.65
C ASN A 204 -24.09 3.09 -8.93
N ASP A 205 -23.01 3.83 -9.13
CA ASP A 205 -22.89 4.73 -10.29
C ASP A 205 -22.02 4.20 -11.44
N TYR A 206 -21.60 2.95 -11.35
CA TYR A 206 -20.75 2.34 -12.37
C TYR A 206 -21.51 1.23 -13.08
N GLY A 207 -21.88 1.51 -14.31
CA GLY A 207 -22.18 0.46 -15.28
C GLY A 207 -20.96 -0.49 -15.36
N PRO A 208 -21.14 -1.73 -15.83
CA PRO A 208 -20.14 -2.81 -15.74
C PRO A 208 -18.80 -2.56 -16.45
N THR A 209 -18.53 -1.36 -16.93
CA THR A 209 -17.35 -1.07 -17.79
C THR A 209 -16.51 0.16 -17.43
N GLU A 210 -16.85 0.94 -16.42
CA GLU A 210 -16.03 2.11 -16.05
C GLU A 210 -15.70 2.15 -14.55
N TRP A 211 -14.54 1.63 -14.17
CA TRP A 211 -13.95 1.82 -12.85
C TRP A 211 -13.40 3.23 -12.73
N ARG A 212 -14.08 4.13 -12.04
CA ARG A 212 -13.47 5.39 -11.64
C ARG A 212 -12.59 5.15 -10.42
N VAL A 213 -11.30 4.96 -10.67
CA VAL A 213 -10.31 4.94 -9.61
C VAL A 213 -10.17 6.35 -9.07
N VAL A 214 -10.47 6.55 -7.78
CA VAL A 214 -10.12 7.80 -7.09
C VAL A 214 -8.60 7.78 -6.92
N PRO A 215 -7.87 8.77 -7.49
CA PRO A 215 -6.42 8.77 -7.40
C PRO A 215 -5.97 8.89 -5.93
N TRP A 216 -4.85 8.26 -5.62
CA TRP A 216 -4.16 8.43 -4.36
C TRP A 216 -3.31 9.70 -4.40
N GLU A 217 -3.40 10.50 -3.36
CA GLU A 217 -2.50 11.61 -3.12
C GLU A 217 -1.39 11.17 -2.17
N LYS A 218 -0.24 11.84 -2.21
CA LYS A 218 0.91 11.52 -1.37
C LYS A 218 1.28 12.71 -0.50
N ALA A 219 1.70 12.43 0.73
CA ALA A 219 2.24 13.40 1.65
C ALA A 219 3.50 12.83 2.33
N PRO A 220 4.56 13.63 2.49
CA PRO A 220 5.76 13.19 3.18
C PRO A 220 5.53 13.04 4.67
N PHE A 221 6.39 12.26 5.33
CA PHE A 221 6.53 12.24 6.77
C PHE A 221 7.55 13.29 7.22
N THR A 222 7.17 14.12 8.17
CA THR A 222 8.02 15.16 8.74
C THR A 222 8.18 14.97 10.25
N ALA A 223 9.34 15.30 10.81
CA ALA A 223 9.57 15.18 12.25
C ALA A 223 8.66 16.14 13.03
N SER A 224 7.89 15.60 13.97
CA SER A 224 7.07 16.41 14.88
C SER A 224 7.87 16.96 16.06
N GLY A 225 8.95 16.30 16.43
CA GLY A 225 9.76 16.60 17.61
C GLY A 225 9.22 15.97 18.90
N ASP A 226 8.16 15.15 18.80
CA ASP A 226 7.59 14.43 19.93
C ASP A 226 8.23 13.04 20.09
N ASP A 227 8.19 12.52 21.32
CA ASP A 227 8.62 11.18 21.64
C ASP A 227 7.41 10.22 21.62
N CYS A 228 7.66 8.95 21.28
CA CYS A 228 6.69 7.87 21.33
C CYS A 228 7.28 6.61 21.95
N GLN A 229 6.44 5.63 22.25
CA GLN A 229 6.89 4.31 22.68
C GLN A 229 6.69 3.27 21.57
N LEU A 230 7.73 2.52 21.28
CA LEU A 230 7.68 1.37 20.39
C LEU A 230 7.01 0.17 21.07
N LYS A 231 6.65 -0.85 20.30
CA LYS A 231 5.96 -2.05 20.80
C LYS A 231 6.77 -2.82 21.85
N ASP A 232 8.10 -2.74 21.80
CA ASP A 232 9.02 -3.33 22.76
C ASP A 232 9.24 -2.49 24.03
N GLY A 233 8.61 -1.30 24.10
CA GLY A 233 8.72 -0.35 25.20
C GLY A 233 9.91 0.60 25.13
N THR A 234 10.72 0.56 24.07
CA THR A 234 11.79 1.54 23.83
C THR A 234 11.23 2.87 23.34
N ASN A 235 12.00 3.95 23.48
CA ASN A 235 11.60 5.27 23.02
C ASN A 235 11.86 5.39 21.52
N GLY A 236 10.88 5.91 20.82
CA GLY A 236 10.93 6.29 19.42
C GLY A 236 10.70 7.77 19.19
N THR A 237 10.82 8.21 17.96
CA THR A 237 10.54 9.58 17.50
C THR A 237 9.29 9.60 16.66
N VAL A 238 8.44 10.61 16.81
CA VAL A 238 7.24 10.78 16.00
C VAL A 238 7.57 11.50 14.71
N LEU A 239 7.18 10.90 13.60
CA LEU A 239 7.05 11.55 12.30
C LEU A 239 5.57 11.70 11.99
N THR A 240 5.16 12.82 11.43
CA THR A 240 3.76 13.10 11.14
C THR A 240 3.58 13.41 9.66
N SER A 241 2.51 12.87 9.08
CA SER A 241 2.03 13.23 7.75
C SER A 241 0.68 13.92 7.86
N ALA A 242 0.52 15.03 7.12
CA ALA A 242 -0.70 15.85 7.16
C ALA A 242 -1.61 15.54 5.97
N VAL A 243 -2.87 15.24 6.25
CA VAL A 243 -3.92 15.02 5.25
C VAL A 243 -4.88 16.21 5.28
N PRO A 244 -4.92 17.06 4.24
CA PRO A 244 -5.82 18.21 4.19
C PRO A 244 -7.29 17.76 4.25
N ILE A 245 -8.06 18.35 5.16
CA ILE A 245 -9.48 18.05 5.24
C ILE A 245 -10.24 18.88 4.21
N PRO A 246 -11.01 18.26 3.29
CA PRO A 246 -11.80 19.01 2.33
C PRO A 246 -12.93 19.80 3.03
N ASP A 247 -13.30 20.93 2.44
CA ASP A 247 -14.37 21.79 2.95
C ASP A 247 -15.74 21.11 2.99
N THR A 248 -15.92 20.08 2.17
CA THR A 248 -17.16 19.32 2.09
C THR A 248 -16.98 17.93 2.72
N SER A 249 -18.07 17.40 3.25
CA SER A 249 -18.10 16.06 3.82
C SER A 249 -17.81 15.01 2.77
N VAL A 250 -16.85 14.16 3.05
CA VAL A 250 -16.49 12.99 2.27
C VAL A 250 -16.64 11.76 3.16
N GLY A 251 -17.36 10.74 2.75
CA GLY A 251 -17.75 9.63 3.59
C GLY A 251 -16.61 8.94 4.35
N LYS A 252 -15.48 8.70 3.70
CA LYS A 252 -14.35 7.97 4.29
C LYS A 252 -13.00 8.51 3.81
N LEU A 253 -12.03 8.56 4.72
CA LEU A 253 -10.61 8.68 4.40
C LEU A 253 -10.02 7.27 4.33
N GLN A 254 -9.39 6.93 3.22
CA GLN A 254 -8.56 5.76 3.08
C GLN A 254 -7.10 6.20 3.05
N TYR A 255 -6.25 5.55 3.82
CA TYR A 255 -4.82 5.84 3.84
C TYR A 255 -3.98 4.58 4.00
N ARG A 256 -2.78 4.66 3.48
CA ARG A 256 -1.73 3.65 3.62
C ARG A 256 -0.38 4.33 3.69
N ALA A 257 0.56 3.78 4.43
CA ALA A 257 1.91 4.29 4.50
C ALA A 257 2.89 3.38 3.79
N GLN A 258 3.93 3.98 3.23
CA GLN A 258 5.10 3.31 2.71
C GLN A 258 6.33 3.90 3.41
N LEU A 259 7.20 3.04 3.95
CA LEU A 259 8.40 3.43 4.68
C LEU A 259 9.61 2.80 4.01
N GLY A 260 10.34 3.58 3.23
CA GLY A 260 11.58 3.16 2.60
C GLY A 260 12.79 3.33 3.51
N THR A 261 13.83 2.56 3.29
CA THR A 261 15.12 2.71 3.94
C THR A 261 16.06 3.61 3.15
N THR A 262 17.09 4.15 3.82
CA THR A 262 18.11 5.01 3.18
C THR A 262 18.89 4.31 2.07
N ASN A 263 18.97 2.99 2.12
CA ASN A 263 19.72 2.19 1.16
C ASN A 263 18.90 1.73 -0.06
N GLY A 264 17.66 2.21 -0.19
CA GLY A 264 16.81 1.91 -1.34
C GLY A 264 16.09 0.58 -1.30
N ALA A 265 16.29 -0.17 -0.23
CA ALA A 265 15.58 -1.39 0.01
C ALA A 265 14.09 -1.14 0.23
N PHE A 266 13.32 -2.18 0.02
CA PHE A 266 11.88 -2.23 -0.03
C PHE A 266 11.17 -1.45 1.09
N PRO A 267 10.09 -0.77 0.77
CA PRO A 267 9.31 -0.07 1.77
C PRO A 267 8.48 -1.04 2.61
N PHE A 268 8.46 -0.82 3.93
CA PHE A 268 7.39 -1.35 4.76
C PHE A 268 6.08 -0.68 4.41
N THR A 269 5.04 -1.46 4.25
CA THR A 269 3.70 -0.96 3.96
C THR A 269 2.79 -1.12 5.17
N TYR A 270 1.91 -0.14 5.38
CA TYR A 270 0.85 -0.15 6.37
C TYR A 270 -0.50 0.15 5.71
N PRO A 271 -1.56 -0.60 5.97
CA PRO A 271 -1.58 -1.80 6.83
C PRO A 271 -0.67 -2.89 6.30
N THR A 272 -0.18 -3.72 7.21
CA THR A 272 0.54 -4.94 6.83
C THR A 272 -0.44 -5.96 6.21
N ILE A 273 0.09 -6.97 5.52
CA ILE A 273 -0.75 -8.06 4.96
C ILE A 273 -1.49 -8.78 6.10
N GLU A 274 -0.88 -8.92 7.27
CA GLU A 274 -1.49 -9.52 8.46
C GLU A 274 -2.70 -8.72 8.98
N ASP A 275 -2.70 -7.40 8.80
CA ASP A 275 -3.85 -6.53 9.12
C ASP A 275 -5.02 -6.69 8.14
N GLY A 276 -4.87 -7.51 7.10
CA GLY A 276 -5.92 -7.95 6.19
C GLY A 276 -6.44 -6.91 5.21
N GLY A 277 -5.69 -5.84 4.95
CA GLY A 277 -6.16 -4.76 4.08
C GLY A 277 -5.06 -4.07 3.28
N ASN A 278 -5.45 -3.54 2.12
CA ASN A 278 -4.59 -2.70 1.30
C ASN A 278 -4.51 -1.24 1.78
N TYR A 279 -5.34 -0.86 2.75
CA TYR A 279 -5.41 0.50 3.32
C TYR A 279 -6.20 0.51 4.62
N TYR A 280 -5.91 1.47 5.48
CA TYR A 280 -6.76 1.83 6.62
C TYR A 280 -7.93 2.70 6.18
N GLU A 281 -9.07 2.58 6.86
CA GLU A 281 -10.28 3.32 6.55
C GLU A 281 -10.83 4.03 7.79
N LEU A 282 -10.97 5.36 7.70
CA LEU A 282 -11.49 6.22 8.74
C LEU A 282 -12.80 6.87 8.27
N THR A 283 -13.87 6.73 9.05
CA THR A 283 -15.14 7.40 8.76
C THR A 283 -15.05 8.87 9.09
N MET A 284 -15.34 9.73 8.11
CA MET A 284 -15.29 11.17 8.26
C MET A 284 -16.64 11.70 8.81
N PRO A 285 -16.61 12.65 9.77
CA PRO A 285 -17.84 13.30 10.23
C PRO A 285 -18.45 14.13 9.10
N TYR A 286 -19.80 14.17 9.06
CA TYR A 286 -20.49 15.01 8.10
C TYR A 286 -20.18 16.49 8.34
N ARG A 287 -19.73 17.19 7.30
CA ARG A 287 -19.54 18.64 7.29
C ARG A 287 -20.42 19.26 6.22
N ALA A 288 -21.36 20.08 6.62
CA ALA A 288 -22.17 20.86 5.69
C ALA A 288 -21.29 21.93 5.05
N GLY A 289 -21.14 21.90 3.74
CA GLY A 289 -20.46 22.97 3.00
C GLY A 289 -21.14 24.32 3.21
N PHE A 290 -20.37 25.40 3.15
CA PHE A 290 -20.87 26.78 3.37
C PHE A 290 -22.09 27.11 2.49
N GLY A 291 -22.16 26.55 1.28
CA GLY A 291 -23.31 26.69 0.39
C GLY A 291 -24.58 26.03 0.89
N SER A 292 -24.49 24.88 1.56
CA SER A 292 -25.66 24.18 2.12
C SER A 292 -26.23 24.93 3.36
N ALA A 293 -25.34 25.53 4.15
CA ALA A 293 -25.76 26.35 5.28
C ALA A 293 -26.51 27.61 4.82
N ILE A 294 -26.02 28.30 3.77
CA ILE A 294 -26.70 29.45 3.19
C ILE A 294 -28.05 29.03 2.59
N LEU A 295 -28.11 27.91 1.86
CA LEU A 295 -29.33 27.40 1.26
C LEU A 295 -30.38 27.05 2.35
N SER A 296 -29.93 26.45 3.46
CA SER A 296 -30.78 26.13 4.61
C SER A 296 -31.33 27.40 5.28
N VAL A 297 -30.49 28.42 5.45
CA VAL A 297 -30.90 29.71 6.01
C VAL A 297 -31.90 30.42 5.07
N LEU A 298 -31.61 30.45 3.78
CA LEU A 298 -32.51 31.04 2.77
C LEU A 298 -33.84 30.30 2.69
N MET A 299 -33.81 28.96 2.77
CA MET A 299 -35.04 28.16 2.80
C MET A 299 -35.85 28.41 4.08
N PHE A 300 -35.18 28.59 5.22
CA PHE A 300 -35.85 28.93 6.48
C PHE A 300 -36.49 30.30 6.44
N ILE A 301 -35.79 31.30 5.87
CA ILE A 301 -36.34 32.67 5.68
C ILE A 301 -37.51 32.61 4.71
N PHE A 302 -37.44 31.86 3.62
CA PHE A 302 -38.51 31.69 2.65
C PHE A 302 -39.76 31.05 3.30
N ILE A 303 -39.59 29.96 4.04
CA ILE A 303 -40.67 29.27 4.74
C ILE A 303 -41.32 30.23 5.80
N ALA A 304 -40.48 30.91 6.57
CA ALA A 304 -40.97 31.90 7.54
C ALA A 304 -41.77 33.02 6.84
N GLY A 305 -41.28 33.54 5.71
CA GLY A 305 -41.96 34.55 4.90
C GLY A 305 -43.29 34.07 4.36
N VAL A 306 -43.39 32.83 3.89
CA VAL A 306 -44.64 32.23 3.39
C VAL A 306 -45.65 32.05 4.57
N VAL A 307 -45.19 31.56 5.73
CA VAL A 307 -46.04 31.38 6.90
C VAL A 307 -46.55 32.73 7.41
N TRP A 308 -45.68 33.72 7.55
CA TRP A 308 -46.09 35.08 7.98
C TRP A 308 -46.98 35.78 6.97
N GLY A 309 -46.68 35.65 5.66
CA GLY A 309 -47.50 36.19 4.58
C GLY A 309 -48.88 35.54 4.54
N GLY A 310 -48.95 34.23 4.70
CA GLY A 310 -50.21 33.47 4.78
C GLY A 310 -51.05 33.86 6.03
N LEU A 311 -50.38 34.00 7.18
CA LEU A 311 -51.04 34.41 8.41
C LEU A 311 -51.56 35.86 8.32
N ALA A 312 -50.78 36.79 7.77
CA ALA A 312 -51.17 38.18 7.55
C ALA A 312 -52.32 38.28 6.55
N PHE A 313 -52.33 37.45 5.50
CA PHE A 313 -53.46 37.39 4.56
C PHE A 313 -54.74 36.85 5.23
N LEU A 314 -54.63 35.77 6.02
CA LEU A 314 -55.74 35.22 6.77
C LEU A 314 -56.33 36.23 7.81
N LEU A 315 -55.45 36.92 8.55
CA LEU A 315 -55.83 37.93 9.47
C LEU A 315 -56.56 39.12 8.77
N ARG A 316 -56.04 39.56 7.62
CA ARG A 316 -56.65 40.61 6.83
C ARG A 316 -58.03 40.20 6.32
N THR A 317 -58.17 38.96 5.82
CA THR A 317 -59.54 38.47 5.39
C THR A 317 -60.46 38.20 6.50
N MET A 318 -60.00 37.96 7.72
CA MET A 318 -60.90 37.80 8.93
C MET A 318 -61.34 39.09 9.56
N PHE A 319 -60.61 40.21 9.40
CA PHE A 319 -60.85 41.47 10.00
C PHE A 319 -61.23 42.60 9.01
N ASP A 320 -61.35 42.32 7.71
CA ASP A 320 -61.69 43.26 6.66
C ASP A 320 -63.25 43.20 6.52
N GLU A 321 -63.94 44.19 7.07
CA GLU A 321 -65.43 44.29 7.03
C GLU A 321 -65.96 44.46 5.59
N ASP A 322 -65.11 44.76 4.62
CA ASP A 322 -65.46 44.95 3.19
C ASP A 322 -65.19 43.76 2.28
N ALA A 323 -64.91 42.57 2.85
CA ALA A 323 -64.65 41.38 2.06
C ALA A 323 -65.88 40.92 1.26
N PRO A 324 -65.82 40.74 -0.07
CA PRO A 324 -67.01 40.35 -0.84
C PRO A 324 -67.49 38.96 -0.39
N VAL A 325 -68.73 38.91 0.06
CA VAL A 325 -69.44 37.66 0.39
C VAL A 325 -69.51 36.81 -0.89
N LEU A 326 -68.82 35.71 -0.92
CA LEU A 326 -68.99 34.69 -1.96
C LEU A 326 -70.42 34.14 -1.89
N SER A 327 -71.26 34.64 -2.77
CA SER A 327 -72.59 34.10 -2.96
C SER A 327 -72.50 32.71 -3.58
N LEU A 328 -72.94 31.73 -2.84
CA LEU A 328 -73.16 30.38 -3.37
C LEU A 328 -74.19 30.39 -4.48
N PRO A 329 -74.03 29.71 -5.61
CA PRO A 329 -75.06 29.59 -6.62
C PRO A 329 -76.29 28.86 -6.00
N SER A 330 -77.44 29.46 -6.11
CA SER A 330 -78.75 28.86 -5.74
C SER A 330 -79.01 27.67 -6.67
N GLU A 331 -79.20 26.49 -6.11
CA GLU A 331 -79.78 25.37 -6.82
C GLU A 331 -81.17 25.75 -7.35
N GLY A 332 -81.28 25.85 -8.68
CA GLY A 332 -82.58 25.93 -9.34
C GLY A 332 -83.21 24.56 -9.47
N HIS A 333 -84.28 24.35 -8.85
CA HIS A 333 -85.21 23.31 -9.14
C HIS A 333 -85.95 23.70 -10.46
N GLU A 334 -85.74 22.80 -11.46
CA GLU A 334 -86.83 22.25 -12.35
C GLU A 334 -86.26 21.09 -13.14
#